data_39460c13c05b3cb266da16162215ca71
#
_entry.id   39460c13c05b3cb266da16162215ca71
#
_cell.length_a   1.000
_cell.length_b   1.000
_cell.length_c   1.000
_cell.angle_alpha   90.00
_cell.angle_beta   90.00
_cell.angle_gamma   90.00
#
_symmetry.space_group_name_H-M   'P 1'
#
loop_
_entity.id
_entity.type
_entity.pdbx_description
1 polymer ?
#
loop_
_entity_poly.entity_id
_entity_poly.type
_entity_poly.pdbx_seq_one_letter_code
_entity_poly.pdbx_strand_id
1 'polypeptide(L)'
;PIRQELRRLDNLGLLQSNEDWLMEDSVPVDELYDTETDPHELNNLAQEAEHLEIMELLKRNLFSWMVETKDLGLVPEYEMIEKSKGGAPYDTFSGNFDPKPILDLVDKIGRGKQHIDSFNFALQSSNPVYRYWGATGLAALGQNAVESKELLQSTLNDPVPYVRFAASEAICNIGYPRKGVEILSKGLDSESVVNQLHASQILMAVGKNAAFALPKMKIAIDNLYKIGADESQSYDKHRAWYTRENLEYLVSYLNGKENTNSN
;
A
#
# COMPACT_ATOMS: atom_id res chain seq x y z
N PRO A 1 16.75 11.77 -10.34
CA PRO A 1 17.95 11.53 -11.14
C PRO A 1 18.37 10.05 -11.14
N ILE A 2 18.71 9.44 -9.97
CA ILE A 2 19.19 8.04 -9.90
C ILE A 2 18.16 7.05 -10.48
N ARG A 3 16.91 7.12 -10.07
CA ARG A 3 15.84 6.22 -10.55
C ARG A 3 15.55 6.36 -12.05
N GLN A 4 15.73 7.55 -12.61
CA GLN A 4 15.58 7.78 -14.06
C GLN A 4 16.74 7.14 -14.82
N GLU A 5 17.96 7.23 -14.29
CA GLU A 5 19.13 6.60 -14.89
C GLU A 5 19.04 5.06 -14.81
N LEU A 6 18.61 4.51 -13.68
CA LEU A 6 18.38 3.08 -13.55
C LEU A 6 17.35 2.58 -14.59
N ARG A 7 16.21 3.26 -14.75
CA ARG A 7 15.24 2.92 -15.80
C ARG A 7 15.79 3.03 -17.21
N ARG A 8 16.66 4.03 -17.45
CA ARG A 8 17.30 4.19 -18.75
C ARG A 8 18.27 3.02 -19.04
N LEU A 9 19.04 2.62 -18.04
CA LEU A 9 19.97 1.48 -18.14
C LEU A 9 19.21 0.17 -18.32
N ASP A 10 18.13 -0.03 -17.57
CA ASP A 10 17.23 -1.18 -17.67
C ASP A 10 16.64 -1.31 -19.10
N ASN A 11 16.07 -0.23 -19.64
CA ASN A 11 15.53 -0.20 -21.00
C ASN A 11 16.58 -0.49 -22.09
N LEU A 12 17.86 -0.29 -21.79
CA LEU A 12 18.99 -0.58 -22.69
C LEU A 12 19.60 -1.95 -22.45
N GLY A 13 19.14 -2.70 -21.42
CA GLY A 13 19.75 -3.96 -21.02
C GLY A 13 21.19 -3.80 -20.50
N LEU A 14 21.49 -2.68 -19.85
CA LEU A 14 22.82 -2.31 -19.35
C LEU A 14 22.95 -2.39 -17.83
N LEU A 15 21.91 -2.78 -17.11
CA LEU A 15 22.01 -3.08 -15.68
C LEU A 15 22.86 -4.34 -15.48
N GLN A 16 23.63 -4.35 -14.39
CA GLN A 16 24.37 -5.53 -13.98
C GLN A 16 23.42 -6.47 -13.21
N SER A 17 23.75 -7.75 -13.16
CA SER A 17 22.91 -8.78 -12.53
C SER A 17 22.59 -8.53 -11.04
N ASN A 18 23.39 -7.74 -10.36
CA ASN A 18 23.18 -7.31 -8.98
C ASN A 18 22.40 -5.98 -8.85
N GLU A 19 21.98 -5.39 -9.97
CA GLU A 19 21.18 -4.15 -10.04
C GLU A 19 19.79 -4.40 -10.60
N ASP A 20 19.56 -5.52 -11.29
CA ASP A 20 18.31 -5.87 -11.98
C ASP A 20 17.11 -5.89 -11.03
N TRP A 21 17.31 -6.35 -9.79
CA TRP A 21 16.26 -6.42 -8.77
C TRP A 21 15.60 -5.07 -8.46
N LEU A 22 16.31 -3.95 -8.65
CA LEU A 22 15.76 -2.60 -8.45
C LEU A 22 14.67 -2.25 -9.48
N MET A 23 14.62 -2.97 -10.60
CA MET A 23 13.68 -2.74 -11.71
C MET A 23 12.67 -3.88 -11.87
N GLU A 24 12.74 -4.91 -11.05
CA GLU A 24 11.73 -5.98 -11.02
C GLU A 24 10.34 -5.46 -10.66
N ASP A 25 9.32 -6.06 -11.27
CA ASP A 25 7.92 -5.71 -11.02
C ASP A 25 7.43 -6.12 -9.62
N SER A 26 8.17 -7.02 -8.94
CA SER A 26 7.84 -7.52 -7.61
C SER A 26 9.10 -7.72 -6.77
N VAL A 27 8.98 -7.51 -5.48
CA VAL A 27 10.03 -7.82 -4.50
C VAL A 27 9.72 -9.16 -3.82
N PRO A 28 10.74 -9.91 -3.36
CA PRO A 28 10.53 -11.12 -2.56
C PRO A 28 9.69 -10.85 -1.32
N VAL A 29 8.86 -11.81 -0.92
CA VAL A 29 8.05 -11.71 0.31
C VAL A 29 8.91 -11.82 1.56
N ASP A 30 9.93 -12.66 1.49
CA ASP A 30 10.89 -12.90 2.57
C ASP A 30 12.30 -12.61 2.02
N GLU A 31 13.11 -11.94 2.83
CA GLU A 31 14.51 -11.66 2.55
C GLU A 31 15.36 -12.07 3.75
N LEU A 32 16.50 -12.72 3.48
CA LEU A 32 17.47 -13.15 4.47
C LEU A 32 18.88 -12.94 3.93
N TYR A 33 19.72 -12.29 4.69
CA TYR A 33 21.09 -11.98 4.29
C TYR A 33 22.09 -12.32 5.39
N ASP A 34 23.24 -12.85 5.01
CA ASP A 34 24.40 -12.98 5.88
C ASP A 34 25.27 -11.71 5.78
N THR A 35 25.02 -10.73 6.63
CA THR A 35 25.67 -9.43 6.57
C THR A 35 27.19 -9.46 6.90
N GLU A 36 27.74 -10.58 7.38
CA GLU A 36 29.18 -10.75 7.55
C GLU A 36 29.88 -11.05 6.22
N THR A 37 29.28 -11.91 5.41
CA THR A 37 29.83 -12.31 4.10
C THR A 37 29.29 -11.50 2.95
N ASP A 38 28.10 -10.93 3.09
CA ASP A 38 27.40 -10.09 2.10
C ASP A 38 26.94 -8.76 2.75
N PRO A 39 27.85 -7.82 3.02
CA PRO A 39 27.53 -6.56 3.71
C PRO A 39 26.68 -5.59 2.89
N HIS A 40 26.43 -5.90 1.64
CA HIS A 40 25.58 -5.10 0.73
C HIS A 40 24.20 -5.75 0.48
N GLU A 41 23.91 -6.90 1.11
CA GLU A 41 22.63 -7.58 1.01
C GLU A 41 22.20 -7.85 -0.43
N LEU A 42 23.14 -8.39 -1.25
CA LEU A 42 22.93 -8.66 -2.66
C LEU A 42 22.40 -10.07 -2.93
N ASN A 43 22.65 -11.02 -2.02
CA ASN A 43 22.29 -12.42 -2.19
C ASN A 43 21.21 -12.83 -1.18
N ASN A 44 19.95 -12.83 -1.61
CA ASN A 44 18.84 -13.25 -0.77
C ASN A 44 18.86 -14.77 -0.53
N LEU A 45 19.11 -15.19 0.70
CA LEU A 45 19.20 -16.59 1.13
C LEU A 45 17.85 -17.19 1.55
N ALA A 46 16.75 -16.42 1.51
CA ALA A 46 15.44 -16.83 2.05
C ALA A 46 14.84 -18.08 1.37
N GLN A 47 15.27 -18.41 0.15
CA GLN A 47 14.80 -19.56 -0.62
C GLN A 47 15.77 -20.75 -0.59
N GLU A 48 16.94 -20.61 0.03
CA GLU A 48 17.95 -21.65 0.08
C GLU A 48 17.63 -22.67 1.17
N ALA A 49 17.64 -23.96 0.78
CA ALA A 49 17.21 -25.04 1.68
C ALA A 49 18.01 -25.10 2.99
N GLU A 50 19.30 -24.76 2.96
CA GLU A 50 20.18 -24.76 4.12
C GLU A 50 19.88 -23.62 5.11
N HIS A 51 19.19 -22.57 4.67
CA HIS A 51 18.85 -21.39 5.47
C HIS A 51 17.39 -21.36 5.95
N LEU A 52 16.54 -22.29 5.51
CA LEU A 52 15.11 -22.31 5.87
C LEU A 52 14.87 -22.41 7.38
N GLU A 53 15.69 -23.16 8.11
CA GLU A 53 15.53 -23.31 9.56
C GLU A 53 15.78 -22.01 10.31
N ILE A 54 16.84 -21.26 9.94
CA ILE A 54 17.14 -19.95 10.54
C ILE A 54 16.10 -18.92 10.14
N MET A 55 15.63 -18.93 8.88
CA MET A 55 14.57 -18.05 8.40
C MET A 55 13.29 -18.23 9.22
N GLU A 56 12.83 -19.45 9.41
CA GLU A 56 11.66 -19.79 10.22
C GLU A 56 11.84 -19.43 11.71
N LEU A 57 13.04 -19.59 12.25
CA LEU A 57 13.35 -19.20 13.62
C LEU A 57 13.24 -17.67 13.80
N LEU A 58 13.87 -16.91 12.93
CA LEU A 58 13.84 -15.45 12.98
C LEU A 58 12.42 -14.90 12.81
N LYS A 59 11.65 -15.46 11.89
CA LYS A 59 10.25 -15.11 11.67
C LYS A 59 9.38 -15.39 12.90
N ARG A 60 9.51 -16.57 13.51
CA ARG A 60 8.78 -16.87 14.75
C ARG A 60 9.14 -15.90 15.88
N ASN A 61 10.42 -15.57 16.03
CA ASN A 61 10.87 -14.63 17.06
C ASN A 61 10.29 -13.23 16.80
N LEU A 62 10.31 -12.75 15.55
CA LEU A 62 9.71 -11.48 15.15
C LEU A 62 8.21 -11.46 15.48
N PHE A 63 7.46 -12.48 15.08
CA PHE A 63 6.02 -12.55 15.32
C PHE A 63 5.69 -12.62 16.82
N SER A 64 6.45 -13.40 17.60
CA SER A 64 6.29 -13.42 19.07
C SER A 64 6.51 -12.04 19.67
N TRP A 65 7.56 -11.33 19.25
CA TRP A 65 7.85 -9.99 19.71
C TRP A 65 6.74 -9.00 19.34
N MET A 66 6.23 -9.04 18.10
CA MET A 66 5.12 -8.18 17.66
C MET A 66 3.84 -8.43 18.49
N VAL A 67 3.55 -9.69 18.84
CA VAL A 67 2.40 -10.03 19.69
C VAL A 67 2.61 -9.55 21.13
N GLU A 68 3.79 -9.79 21.71
CA GLU A 68 4.13 -9.40 23.09
C GLU A 68 4.10 -7.88 23.28
N THR A 69 4.62 -7.14 22.33
CA THR A 69 4.67 -5.67 22.36
C THR A 69 3.36 -5.01 21.90
N LYS A 70 2.39 -5.81 21.41
CA LYS A 70 1.17 -5.31 20.76
C LYS A 70 1.48 -4.31 19.65
N ASP A 71 2.38 -4.71 18.76
CA ASP A 71 2.85 -3.86 17.68
C ASP A 71 1.71 -3.33 16.82
N LEU A 72 1.60 -2.02 16.71
CA LEU A 72 0.57 -1.33 15.93
C LEU A 72 0.92 -1.17 14.46
N GLY A 73 2.08 -1.62 13.98
CA GLY A 73 2.49 -1.51 12.58
C GLY A 73 1.51 -2.15 11.59
N LEU A 74 0.64 -3.06 12.08
CA LEU A 74 -0.42 -3.68 11.27
C LEU A 74 -1.75 -2.91 11.30
N VAL A 75 -1.88 -1.87 12.11
CA VAL A 75 -3.06 -1.00 12.13
C VAL A 75 -2.85 0.09 11.08
N PRO A 76 -3.76 0.27 10.10
CA PRO A 76 -3.65 1.35 9.14
C PRO A 76 -3.51 2.71 9.83
N GLU A 77 -2.58 3.56 9.35
CA GLU A 77 -2.33 4.89 9.92
C GLU A 77 -3.62 5.71 10.04
N TYR A 78 -4.53 5.57 9.08
CA TYR A 78 -5.82 6.24 9.05
C TYR A 78 -6.69 5.89 10.27
N GLU A 79 -6.69 4.62 10.65
CA GLU A 79 -7.42 4.14 11.84
C GLU A 79 -6.77 4.67 13.12
N MET A 80 -5.44 4.68 13.17
CA MET A 80 -4.70 5.21 14.31
C MET A 80 -4.99 6.69 14.54
N ILE A 81 -4.94 7.50 13.47
CA ILE A 81 -5.20 8.95 13.54
C ILE A 81 -6.63 9.23 13.99
N GLU A 82 -7.62 8.61 13.34
CA GLU A 82 -9.04 8.85 13.64
C GLU A 82 -9.41 8.46 15.07
N LYS A 83 -8.89 7.34 15.58
CA LYS A 83 -9.25 6.87 16.93
C LYS A 83 -8.44 7.53 18.03
N SER A 84 -7.23 7.94 17.78
CA SER A 84 -6.37 8.55 18.81
C SER A 84 -6.70 10.01 19.09
N LYS A 85 -7.41 10.70 18.18
CA LYS A 85 -7.87 12.10 18.35
C LYS A 85 -6.76 13.04 18.86
N GLY A 86 -5.53 12.87 18.35
CA GLY A 86 -4.35 13.64 18.74
C GLY A 86 -3.60 13.11 19.97
N GLY A 87 -4.07 12.05 20.62
CA GLY A 87 -3.33 11.30 21.63
C GLY A 87 -2.35 10.29 21.03
N ALA A 88 -1.61 9.57 21.89
CA ALA A 88 -0.73 8.52 21.42
C ALA A 88 -1.55 7.30 20.95
N PRO A 89 -1.31 6.81 19.71
CA PRO A 89 -2.00 5.62 19.21
C PRO A 89 -1.83 4.40 20.11
N TYR A 90 -0.65 4.19 20.67
CA TYR A 90 -0.37 3.06 21.55
C TYR A 90 -1.31 3.04 22.79
N ASP A 91 -1.57 4.18 23.41
CA ASP A 91 -2.47 4.27 24.57
C ASP A 91 -3.93 3.92 24.19
N THR A 92 -4.32 4.26 22.95
CA THR A 92 -5.66 3.99 22.44
C THR A 92 -5.89 2.51 22.12
N PHE A 93 -4.90 1.85 21.55
CA PHE A 93 -5.04 0.49 20.95
C PHE A 93 -4.53 -0.62 21.86
N SER A 94 -3.42 -0.42 22.60
CA SER A 94 -2.71 -1.49 23.32
C SER A 94 -3.54 -2.29 24.30
N GLY A 95 -4.61 -1.69 24.85
CA GLY A 95 -5.52 -2.36 25.81
C GLY A 95 -6.26 -3.56 25.22
N ASN A 96 -6.77 -3.42 23.99
CA ASN A 96 -7.69 -4.38 23.36
C ASN A 96 -7.20 -4.89 22.00
N PHE A 97 -6.00 -4.51 21.56
CA PHE A 97 -5.45 -4.92 20.29
C PHE A 97 -4.74 -6.26 20.41
N ASP A 98 -5.16 -7.24 19.60
CA ASP A 98 -4.47 -8.51 19.41
C ASP A 98 -3.93 -8.54 17.97
N PRO A 99 -2.60 -8.42 17.79
CA PRO A 99 -1.99 -8.44 16.45
C PRO A 99 -1.99 -9.83 15.82
N LYS A 100 -2.10 -10.91 16.59
CA LYS A 100 -1.91 -12.28 16.11
C LYS A 100 -2.80 -12.66 14.92
N PRO A 101 -4.14 -12.47 14.94
CA PRO A 101 -4.98 -12.83 13.78
C PRO A 101 -4.63 -12.02 12.52
N ILE A 102 -4.15 -10.78 12.69
CA ILE A 102 -3.76 -9.92 11.59
C ILE A 102 -2.41 -10.40 11.03
N LEU A 103 -1.44 -10.72 11.87
CA LEU A 103 -0.17 -11.32 11.47
C LEU A 103 -0.38 -12.61 10.67
N ASP A 104 -1.23 -13.51 11.17
CA ASP A 104 -1.56 -14.79 10.52
C ASP A 104 -2.20 -14.58 9.12
N LEU A 105 -2.86 -13.45 8.90
CA LEU A 105 -3.43 -13.07 7.60
C LEU A 105 -2.40 -12.41 6.69
N VAL A 106 -1.66 -11.44 7.21
CA VAL A 106 -0.66 -10.66 6.47
C VAL A 106 0.46 -11.55 5.95
N ASP A 107 0.89 -12.54 6.74
CA ASP A 107 1.89 -13.51 6.33
C ASP A 107 1.52 -14.32 5.07
N LYS A 108 0.25 -14.35 4.68
CA LYS A 108 -0.23 -15.01 3.45
C LYS A 108 -0.15 -14.13 2.21
N ILE A 109 0.05 -12.82 2.38
CA ILE A 109 0.12 -11.88 1.26
C ILE A 109 1.36 -12.16 0.43
N GLY A 110 1.21 -12.21 -0.89
CA GLY A 110 2.28 -12.53 -1.82
C GLY A 110 2.63 -14.03 -1.94
N ARG A 111 2.02 -14.91 -1.12
CA ARG A 111 2.34 -16.35 -1.11
C ARG A 111 1.43 -17.18 -2.02
N GLY A 112 0.61 -16.55 -2.85
CA GLY A 112 -0.13 -17.21 -3.91
C GLY A 112 -1.63 -17.41 -3.64
N LYS A 113 -2.31 -17.88 -4.68
CA LYS A 113 -3.79 -17.96 -4.76
C LYS A 113 -4.44 -18.95 -3.79
N GLN A 114 -3.70 -19.90 -3.22
CA GLN A 114 -4.20 -20.84 -2.21
C GLN A 114 -4.72 -20.16 -0.95
N HIS A 115 -4.46 -18.87 -0.77
CA HIS A 115 -4.90 -18.07 0.38
C HIS A 115 -6.13 -17.20 0.11
N ILE A 116 -6.76 -17.28 -1.07
CA ILE A 116 -7.94 -16.50 -1.44
C ILE A 116 -9.05 -16.62 -0.41
N ASP A 117 -9.35 -17.83 0.05
CA ASP A 117 -10.42 -18.07 1.04
C ASP A 117 -10.14 -17.36 2.36
N SER A 118 -8.87 -17.28 2.78
CA SER A 118 -8.50 -16.52 3.98
C SER A 118 -8.78 -15.02 3.83
N PHE A 119 -8.48 -14.46 2.66
CA PHE A 119 -8.74 -13.04 2.37
C PHE A 119 -10.24 -12.76 2.21
N ASN A 120 -10.98 -13.63 1.55
CA ASN A 120 -12.44 -13.55 1.43
C ASN A 120 -13.13 -13.62 2.81
N PHE A 121 -12.66 -14.50 3.68
CA PHE A 121 -13.13 -14.57 5.07
C PHE A 121 -12.85 -13.29 5.83
N ALA A 122 -11.65 -12.74 5.69
CA ALA A 122 -11.26 -11.49 6.33
C ALA A 122 -12.14 -10.31 5.92
N LEU A 123 -12.56 -10.21 4.66
CA LEU A 123 -13.48 -9.16 4.18
C LEU A 123 -14.85 -9.16 4.87
N GLN A 124 -15.26 -10.26 5.47
CA GLN A 124 -16.54 -10.40 6.15
C GLN A 124 -16.44 -10.16 7.68
N SER A 125 -15.24 -9.81 8.17
CA SER A 125 -15.01 -9.57 9.60
C SER A 125 -15.69 -8.29 10.09
N SER A 126 -16.11 -8.29 11.36
CA SER A 126 -16.53 -7.06 12.05
C SER A 126 -15.36 -6.08 12.29
N ASN A 127 -14.12 -6.58 12.35
CA ASN A 127 -12.91 -5.76 12.53
C ASN A 127 -12.49 -5.11 11.20
N PRO A 128 -12.52 -3.77 11.08
CA PRO A 128 -12.15 -3.08 9.84
C PRO A 128 -10.68 -3.25 9.45
N VAL A 129 -9.78 -3.40 10.42
CA VAL A 129 -8.36 -3.66 10.13
C VAL A 129 -8.20 -5.01 9.45
N TYR A 130 -8.95 -6.02 9.89
CA TYR A 130 -8.92 -7.34 9.28
C TYR A 130 -9.51 -7.33 7.86
N ARG A 131 -10.62 -6.57 7.64
CA ARG A 131 -11.17 -6.37 6.29
C ARG A 131 -10.20 -5.65 5.35
N TYR A 132 -9.49 -4.64 5.87
CA TYR A 132 -8.45 -3.94 5.11
C TYR A 132 -7.37 -4.89 4.59
N TRP A 133 -6.82 -5.72 5.47
CA TRP A 133 -5.78 -6.68 5.07
C TRP A 133 -6.33 -7.79 4.15
N GLY A 134 -7.61 -8.17 4.30
CA GLY A 134 -8.28 -9.05 3.34
C GLY A 134 -8.32 -8.45 1.94
N ALA A 135 -8.72 -7.18 1.82
CA ALA A 135 -8.74 -6.45 0.54
C ALA A 135 -7.33 -6.29 -0.03
N THR A 136 -6.34 -5.94 0.80
CA THR A 136 -4.93 -5.81 0.41
C THR A 136 -4.36 -7.14 -0.10
N GLY A 137 -4.68 -8.25 0.57
CA GLY A 137 -4.28 -9.58 0.10
C GLY A 137 -4.86 -9.95 -1.28
N LEU A 138 -6.12 -9.60 -1.52
CA LEU A 138 -6.75 -9.79 -2.84
C LEU A 138 -6.15 -8.85 -3.89
N ALA A 139 -5.80 -7.61 -3.52
CA ALA A 139 -5.11 -6.68 -4.40
C ALA A 139 -3.75 -7.22 -4.86
N ALA A 140 -2.97 -7.80 -3.93
CA ALA A 140 -1.69 -8.42 -4.22
C ALA A 140 -1.79 -9.66 -5.13
N LEU A 141 -2.91 -10.38 -5.11
CA LEU A 141 -3.16 -11.51 -6.01
C LEU A 141 -3.49 -11.08 -7.45
N GLY A 142 -3.89 -9.83 -7.65
CA GLY A 142 -4.25 -9.31 -8.97
C GLY A 142 -5.31 -10.17 -9.65
N GLN A 143 -5.10 -10.53 -10.92
CA GLN A 143 -6.05 -11.33 -11.72
C GLN A 143 -6.39 -12.70 -11.11
N ASN A 144 -5.52 -13.25 -10.26
CA ASN A 144 -5.80 -14.50 -9.57
C ASN A 144 -6.96 -14.39 -8.56
N ALA A 145 -7.34 -13.17 -8.16
CA ALA A 145 -8.46 -12.92 -7.24
C ALA A 145 -9.79 -12.59 -7.96
N VAL A 146 -9.91 -12.83 -9.28
CA VAL A 146 -11.11 -12.49 -10.07
C VAL A 146 -12.39 -13.13 -9.54
N GLU A 147 -12.31 -14.30 -8.93
CA GLU A 147 -13.44 -15.00 -8.31
C GLU A 147 -14.02 -14.28 -7.08
N SER A 148 -13.23 -13.39 -6.44
CA SER A 148 -13.67 -12.56 -5.32
C SER A 148 -14.38 -11.26 -5.73
N LYS A 149 -14.68 -11.09 -7.03
CA LYS A 149 -15.23 -9.87 -7.63
C LYS A 149 -16.49 -9.37 -6.93
N GLU A 150 -17.48 -10.24 -6.72
CA GLU A 150 -18.77 -9.86 -6.11
C GLU A 150 -18.57 -9.37 -4.67
N LEU A 151 -17.71 -10.04 -3.92
CA LEU A 151 -17.38 -9.65 -2.55
C LEU A 151 -16.62 -8.32 -2.53
N LEU A 152 -15.64 -8.13 -3.40
CA LEU A 152 -14.93 -6.85 -3.55
C LEU A 152 -15.88 -5.72 -3.96
N GLN A 153 -16.82 -5.96 -4.88
CA GLN A 153 -17.81 -4.96 -5.26
C GLN A 153 -18.72 -4.55 -4.09
N SER A 154 -19.10 -5.47 -3.22
CA SER A 154 -19.85 -5.14 -2.02
C SER A 154 -18.99 -4.31 -1.03
N THR A 155 -17.71 -4.64 -0.91
CA THR A 155 -16.75 -3.95 -0.03
C THR A 155 -16.44 -2.52 -0.48
N LEU A 156 -16.69 -2.16 -1.75
CA LEU A 156 -16.64 -0.76 -2.20
C LEU A 156 -17.62 0.16 -1.45
N ASN A 157 -18.61 -0.40 -0.78
CA ASN A 157 -19.58 0.33 0.06
C ASN A 157 -19.29 0.18 1.56
N ASP A 158 -18.11 -0.31 1.95
CA ASP A 158 -17.74 -0.44 3.36
C ASP A 158 -17.86 0.92 4.08
N PRO A 159 -18.38 0.98 5.32
CA PRO A 159 -18.48 2.23 6.06
C PRO A 159 -17.12 2.90 6.30
N VAL A 160 -16.04 2.12 6.33
CA VAL A 160 -14.69 2.61 6.65
C VAL A 160 -13.92 2.97 5.36
N PRO A 161 -13.45 4.23 5.22
CA PRO A 161 -12.81 4.70 3.99
C PRO A 161 -11.61 3.88 3.53
N TYR A 162 -10.69 3.56 4.43
CA TYR A 162 -9.48 2.82 4.06
C TYR A 162 -9.76 1.38 3.60
N VAL A 163 -10.85 0.76 4.07
CA VAL A 163 -11.31 -0.55 3.57
C VAL A 163 -11.85 -0.41 2.14
N ARG A 164 -12.66 0.62 1.87
CA ARG A 164 -13.14 0.90 0.51
C ARG A 164 -12.00 1.15 -0.47
N PHE A 165 -10.96 1.86 -0.02
CA PHE A 165 -9.81 2.20 -0.88
C PHE A 165 -8.98 0.95 -1.19
N ALA A 166 -8.70 0.09 -0.21
CA ALA A 166 -8.03 -1.19 -0.45
C ALA A 166 -8.85 -2.11 -1.39
N ALA A 167 -10.19 -2.18 -1.19
CA ALA A 167 -11.06 -2.91 -2.10
C ALA A 167 -11.09 -2.28 -3.51
N SER A 168 -10.92 -0.96 -3.62
CA SER A 168 -10.83 -0.26 -4.91
C SER A 168 -9.55 -0.62 -5.66
N GLU A 169 -8.44 -0.77 -4.97
CA GLU A 169 -7.20 -1.28 -5.56
C GLU A 169 -7.40 -2.71 -6.07
N ALA A 170 -7.93 -3.60 -5.22
CA ALA A 170 -8.18 -4.99 -5.59
C ALA A 170 -9.11 -5.10 -6.81
N ILE A 171 -10.19 -4.31 -6.86
CA ILE A 171 -11.13 -4.33 -8.00
C ILE A 171 -10.50 -3.81 -9.28
N CYS A 172 -9.57 -2.85 -9.18
CA CYS A 172 -8.76 -2.39 -10.32
C CYS A 172 -7.85 -3.51 -10.83
N ASN A 173 -7.15 -4.19 -9.92
CA ASN A 173 -6.16 -5.21 -10.24
C ASN A 173 -6.78 -6.48 -10.85
N ILE A 174 -8.05 -6.77 -10.54
CA ILE A 174 -8.81 -7.86 -11.19
C ILE A 174 -9.49 -7.44 -12.50
N GLY A 175 -9.21 -6.22 -13.03
CA GLY A 175 -9.66 -5.79 -14.36
C GLY A 175 -10.91 -4.92 -14.40
N TYR A 176 -11.38 -4.36 -13.30
CA TYR A 176 -12.54 -3.46 -13.24
C TYR A 176 -12.17 -2.03 -12.77
N PRO A 177 -11.18 -1.36 -13.40
CA PRO A 177 -10.61 -0.12 -12.88
C PRO A 177 -11.62 1.02 -12.77
N ARG A 178 -12.63 1.08 -13.65
CA ARG A 178 -13.62 2.17 -13.60
C ARG A 178 -14.34 2.25 -12.26
N LYS A 179 -14.74 1.12 -11.68
CA LYS A 179 -15.44 1.08 -10.40
C LYS A 179 -14.53 1.50 -9.24
N GLY A 180 -13.32 0.96 -9.19
CA GLY A 180 -12.36 1.31 -8.14
C GLY A 180 -11.96 2.78 -8.18
N VAL A 181 -11.59 3.30 -9.37
CA VAL A 181 -11.18 4.69 -9.54
C VAL A 181 -12.33 5.67 -9.24
N GLU A 182 -13.59 5.30 -9.47
CA GLU A 182 -14.72 6.14 -9.04
C GLU A 182 -14.75 6.35 -7.53
N ILE A 183 -14.53 5.30 -6.74
CA ILE A 183 -14.46 5.38 -5.27
C ILE A 183 -13.25 6.19 -4.82
N LEU A 184 -12.09 5.93 -5.42
CA LEU A 184 -10.87 6.68 -5.11
C LEU A 184 -11.01 8.17 -5.46
N SER A 185 -11.66 8.49 -6.57
CA SER A 185 -11.94 9.88 -6.97
C SER A 185 -12.83 10.60 -5.95
N LYS A 186 -13.82 9.91 -5.35
CA LYS A 186 -14.63 10.44 -4.24
C LYS A 186 -13.77 10.62 -2.98
N GLY A 187 -12.77 9.77 -2.77
CA GLY A 187 -11.80 9.90 -1.68
C GLY A 187 -11.01 11.21 -1.72
N LEU A 188 -10.75 11.75 -2.92
CA LEU A 188 -10.08 13.04 -3.08
C LEU A 188 -10.93 14.25 -2.62
N ASP A 189 -12.25 14.07 -2.45
CA ASP A 189 -13.15 15.09 -1.88
C ASP A 189 -13.31 15.00 -0.37
N SER A 190 -12.64 14.04 0.27
CA SER A 190 -12.74 13.87 1.73
C SER A 190 -12.27 15.13 2.46
N GLU A 191 -12.95 15.50 3.54
CA GLU A 191 -12.45 16.53 4.46
C GLU A 191 -11.16 16.09 5.19
N SER A 192 -10.95 14.79 5.32
CA SER A 192 -9.73 14.22 5.90
C SER A 192 -8.61 14.14 4.87
N VAL A 193 -7.54 14.89 5.09
CA VAL A 193 -6.32 14.87 4.24
C VAL A 193 -5.66 13.49 4.24
N VAL A 194 -5.83 12.72 5.31
CA VAL A 194 -5.34 11.33 5.41
C VAL A 194 -6.06 10.44 4.38
N ASN A 195 -7.38 10.59 4.25
CA ASN A 195 -8.15 9.86 3.24
C ASN A 195 -7.78 10.31 1.81
N GLN A 196 -7.55 11.60 1.59
CA GLN A 196 -7.09 12.12 0.30
C GLN A 196 -5.72 11.53 -0.07
N LEU A 197 -4.78 11.48 0.89
CA LEU A 197 -3.46 10.89 0.69
C LEU A 197 -3.57 9.42 0.29
N HIS A 198 -4.32 8.62 1.03
CA HIS A 198 -4.51 7.21 0.71
C HIS A 198 -5.12 7.00 -0.69
N ALA A 199 -6.19 7.72 -1.00
CA ALA A 199 -6.81 7.65 -2.33
C ALA A 199 -5.80 8.01 -3.44
N SER A 200 -4.95 9.03 -3.23
CA SER A 200 -3.93 9.43 -4.19
C SER A 200 -2.85 8.37 -4.39
N GLN A 201 -2.41 7.71 -3.33
CA GLN A 201 -1.42 6.63 -3.38
C GLN A 201 -1.93 5.44 -4.22
N ILE A 202 -3.19 5.04 -4.01
CA ILE A 202 -3.78 3.95 -4.79
C ILE A 202 -4.02 4.37 -6.25
N LEU A 203 -4.45 5.61 -6.51
CA LEU A 203 -4.55 6.13 -7.88
C LEU A 203 -3.20 6.09 -8.62
N MET A 204 -2.11 6.36 -7.91
CA MET A 204 -0.74 6.20 -8.45
C MET A 204 -0.44 4.75 -8.82
N ALA A 205 -0.79 3.79 -7.94
CA ALA A 205 -0.59 2.36 -8.19
C ALA A 205 -1.44 1.86 -9.37
N VAL A 206 -2.67 2.35 -9.51
CA VAL A 206 -3.57 2.04 -10.63
C VAL A 206 -3.06 2.61 -11.97
N GLY A 207 -2.26 3.67 -11.95
CA GLY A 207 -1.52 4.21 -13.08
C GLY A 207 -2.42 4.65 -14.25
N LYS A 208 -2.16 4.16 -15.47
CA LYS A 208 -2.90 4.54 -16.69
C LYS A 208 -4.41 4.33 -16.60
N ASN A 209 -4.84 3.35 -15.83
CA ASN A 209 -6.26 3.07 -15.62
C ASN A 209 -6.99 4.17 -14.83
N ALA A 210 -6.26 5.08 -14.17
CA ALA A 210 -6.82 6.24 -13.47
C ALA A 210 -7.14 7.44 -14.37
N ALA A 211 -6.89 7.37 -15.69
CA ALA A 211 -7.01 8.50 -16.61
C ALA A 211 -8.38 9.21 -16.60
N PHE A 212 -9.47 8.51 -16.37
CA PHE A 212 -10.80 9.11 -16.31
C PHE A 212 -11.07 9.91 -15.01
N ALA A 213 -10.18 9.82 -14.01
CA ALA A 213 -10.20 10.67 -12.82
C ALA A 213 -9.44 12.00 -13.00
N LEU A 214 -8.79 12.24 -14.15
CA LEU A 214 -8.01 13.46 -14.41
C LEU A 214 -8.71 14.78 -14.05
N PRO A 215 -9.98 15.02 -14.40
CA PRO A 215 -10.65 16.27 -14.03
C PRO A 215 -10.73 16.44 -12.51
N LYS A 216 -10.97 15.34 -11.78
CA LYS A 216 -11.08 15.34 -10.33
C LYS A 216 -9.73 15.56 -9.65
N MET A 217 -8.68 14.94 -10.17
CA MET A 217 -7.31 15.12 -9.67
C MET A 217 -6.89 16.59 -9.76
N LYS A 218 -7.18 17.28 -10.88
CA LYS A 218 -6.85 18.69 -11.04
C LYS A 218 -7.56 19.58 -10.03
N ILE A 219 -8.85 19.34 -9.77
CA ILE A 219 -9.61 20.07 -8.74
C ILE A 219 -9.01 19.81 -7.34
N ALA A 220 -8.64 18.56 -7.05
CA ALA A 220 -8.03 18.21 -5.77
C ALA A 220 -6.68 18.91 -5.58
N ILE A 221 -5.83 18.99 -6.61
CA ILE A 221 -4.55 19.71 -6.59
C ILE A 221 -4.79 21.18 -6.22
N ASP A 222 -5.72 21.88 -6.90
CA ASP A 222 -6.03 23.27 -6.63
C ASP A 222 -6.50 23.51 -5.18
N ASN A 223 -7.26 22.57 -4.62
CA ASN A 223 -7.71 22.65 -3.23
C ASN A 223 -6.57 22.39 -2.22
N LEU A 224 -5.67 21.45 -2.53
CA LEU A 224 -4.53 21.12 -1.68
C LEU A 224 -3.51 22.27 -1.57
N TYR A 225 -3.37 23.08 -2.61
CA TYR A 225 -2.58 24.31 -2.54
C TYR A 225 -3.11 25.30 -1.50
N LYS A 226 -4.44 25.37 -1.34
CA LYS A 226 -5.07 26.26 -0.34
C LYS A 226 -4.80 25.76 1.09
N ILE A 227 -4.85 24.45 1.31
CA ILE A 227 -4.52 23.85 2.62
C ILE A 227 -3.05 24.08 2.98
N GLY A 228 -2.14 23.94 2.02
CA GLY A 228 -0.70 24.19 2.23
C GLY A 228 -0.37 25.65 2.56
N ALA A 229 -1.26 26.59 2.29
CA ALA A 229 -1.08 28.01 2.61
C ALA A 229 -1.49 28.39 4.05
N ASP A 230 -2.22 27.50 4.76
CA ASP A 230 -2.65 27.74 6.16
C ASP A 230 -1.53 27.39 7.14
N GLU A 231 -1.07 28.34 7.95
CA GLU A 231 0.07 28.18 8.87
C GLU A 231 -0.24 27.37 10.14
N SER A 232 -1.52 27.07 10.42
CA SER A 232 -1.96 26.51 11.71
C SER A 232 -1.86 24.98 11.86
N GLN A 233 -1.68 24.19 10.77
CA GLN A 233 -1.81 22.72 10.79
C GLN A 233 -0.57 22.01 10.21
N SER A 234 0.47 21.74 11.01
CA SER A 234 1.75 21.23 10.52
C SER A 234 1.71 19.80 9.94
N TYR A 235 0.95 18.86 10.52
CA TYR A 235 0.87 17.48 10.03
C TYR A 235 0.01 17.36 8.77
N ASP A 236 -1.11 18.04 8.69
CA ASP A 236 -1.99 18.02 7.52
C ASP A 236 -1.36 18.71 6.31
N LYS A 237 -0.46 19.68 6.53
CA LYS A 237 0.35 20.29 5.45
C LYS A 237 1.25 19.27 4.76
N HIS A 238 1.97 18.45 5.52
CA HIS A 238 2.84 17.43 4.92
C HIS A 238 2.02 16.41 4.13
N ARG A 239 0.87 15.95 4.68
CA ARG A 239 -0.02 15.02 3.98
C ARG A 239 -0.63 15.67 2.74
N ALA A 240 -1.07 16.92 2.82
CA ALA A 240 -1.57 17.68 1.68
C ALA A 240 -0.49 17.85 0.61
N TRP A 241 0.75 18.12 1.01
CA TRP A 241 1.89 18.22 0.10
C TRP A 241 2.14 16.87 -0.61
N TYR A 242 2.24 15.76 0.13
CA TYR A 242 2.43 14.44 -0.48
C TYR A 242 1.27 14.06 -1.40
N THR A 243 0.03 14.35 -1.01
CA THR A 243 -1.15 14.11 -1.85
C THR A 243 -1.04 14.87 -3.16
N ARG A 244 -0.67 16.14 -3.10
CA ARG A 244 -0.48 16.99 -4.26
C ARG A 244 0.61 16.45 -5.18
N GLU A 245 1.80 16.15 -4.65
CA GLU A 245 2.92 15.58 -5.43
C GLU A 245 2.52 14.28 -6.15
N ASN A 246 1.82 13.39 -5.46
CA ASN A 246 1.30 12.17 -6.07
C ASN A 246 0.39 12.48 -7.26
N LEU A 247 -0.56 13.40 -7.08
CA LEU A 247 -1.54 13.76 -8.12
C LEU A 247 -0.90 14.54 -9.28
N GLU A 248 0.01 15.45 -9.01
CA GLU A 248 0.75 16.20 -10.04
C GLU A 248 1.61 15.27 -10.91
N TYR A 249 2.32 14.34 -10.26
CA TYR A 249 3.08 13.32 -10.97
C TYR A 249 2.15 12.46 -11.85
N LEU A 250 1.05 11.95 -11.30
CA LEU A 250 0.12 11.10 -12.04
C LEU A 250 -0.53 11.85 -13.21
N VAL A 251 -0.94 13.10 -13.00
CA VAL A 251 -1.50 13.97 -14.06
C VAL A 251 -0.48 14.19 -15.17
N SER A 252 0.78 14.45 -14.83
CA SER A 252 1.87 14.59 -15.80
C SER A 252 2.08 13.31 -16.61
N TYR A 253 2.18 12.17 -15.93
CA TYR A 253 2.32 10.86 -16.54
C TYR A 253 1.17 10.53 -17.50
N LEU A 254 -0.08 10.77 -17.08
CA LEU A 254 -1.27 10.51 -17.90
C LEU A 254 -1.40 11.42 -19.12
N ASN A 255 -0.82 12.62 -19.07
CA ASN A 255 -0.78 13.56 -20.21
C ASN A 255 0.41 13.31 -21.16
N GLY A 256 1.20 12.26 -20.95
CA GLY A 256 2.38 11.93 -21.77
C GLY A 256 3.54 12.92 -21.62
N LYS A 257 3.51 13.74 -20.56
CA LYS A 257 4.64 14.60 -20.19
C LYS A 257 5.54 13.80 -19.26
N GLU A 258 6.60 13.20 -19.79
CA GLU A 258 7.69 12.76 -18.93
C GLU A 258 8.17 13.97 -18.11
N ASN A 259 8.24 13.82 -16.80
CA ASN A 259 8.73 14.89 -15.94
C ASN A 259 10.18 15.20 -16.30
N THR A 260 10.40 16.20 -17.17
CA THR A 260 11.70 16.79 -17.45
C THR A 260 12.13 17.79 -16.35
N ASN A 261 11.34 17.93 -15.29
CA ASN A 261 11.61 18.87 -14.21
C ASN A 261 12.01 18.15 -12.92
N SER A 262 13.30 17.94 -12.78
CA SER A 262 13.98 17.94 -11.49
C SER A 262 15.38 18.51 -11.69
N ASN A 263 15.43 19.85 -11.65
CA ASN A 263 16.66 20.59 -11.33
C ASN A 263 16.85 20.62 -9.82
#